data_5931f90f013b92b731ececb0f4eda5be
#
_entry.id   5931f90f013b92b731ececb0f4eda5be
#
_cell.length_a   1.000
_cell.length_b   1.000
_cell.length_c   1.000
_cell.angle_alpha   90.00
_cell.angle_beta   90.00
_cell.angle_gamma   90.00
#
_symmetry.space_group_name_H-M   'P 1'
#
loop_
_entity.id
_entity.type
_entity.pdbx_description
1 polymer ?
#
loop_
_entity_poly.entity_id
_entity_poly.type
_entity_poly.pdbx_seq_one_letter_code
_entity_poly.pdbx_strand_id
1 'polypeptide(L)'
;MSNNWRSVYLSDTGATGTGTADKSITVPEDREYRIQSLIAQFTTTASAGTHQLYLTMDRGQTGDTGPYVDARAGATQAQSLTYFYEFGPDLPLSTAAGDTDYLTVPIPDVVLPAGWVIRVFDQSAVGSSDDALELRALVSMRGAKSST
;
A
#
# COMPACT_ATOMS: atom_id res chain seq x y z
N MET A 1 -14.26 17.21 22.73
CA MET A 1 -13.98 16.35 21.56
C MET A 1 -12.50 16.42 21.24
N SER A 2 -11.86 15.29 21.30
CA SER A 2 -10.43 15.22 21.01
C SER A 2 -10.23 15.10 19.50
N ASN A 3 -9.65 16.13 18.88
CA ASN A 3 -9.14 16.07 17.51
C ASN A 3 -7.73 15.52 17.47
N ASN A 4 -7.29 14.88 18.54
CA ASN A 4 -5.92 14.44 18.66
C ASN A 4 -5.65 13.24 17.78
N TRP A 5 -4.67 13.38 16.94
CA TRP A 5 -4.11 12.28 16.19
C TRP A 5 -3.32 11.36 17.13
N ARG A 6 -3.44 10.08 16.92
CA ARG A 6 -2.60 9.09 17.60
C ARG A 6 -2.05 8.10 16.59
N SER A 7 -0.86 7.59 16.85
CA SER A 7 -0.24 6.60 15.99
C SER A 7 -0.82 5.22 16.28
N VAL A 8 -1.14 4.47 15.23
CA VAL A 8 -1.64 3.10 15.30
C VAL A 8 -0.86 2.25 14.31
N TYR A 9 -0.45 1.08 14.75
CA TYR A 9 0.18 0.09 13.90
C TYR A 9 -0.88 -0.86 13.33
N LEU A 10 -0.84 -1.06 12.02
CA LEU A 10 -1.71 -1.98 11.31
C LEU A 10 -0.86 -3.00 10.56
N SER A 11 -1.36 -4.21 10.41
CA SER A 11 -0.67 -5.23 9.62
C SER A 11 -1.66 -6.10 8.88
N ASP A 12 -1.27 -6.53 7.70
CA ASP A 12 -1.95 -7.56 6.93
C ASP A 12 -0.89 -8.50 6.37
N THR A 13 -0.61 -9.56 7.13
CA THR A 13 0.41 -10.55 6.82
C THR A 13 -0.19 -11.90 6.42
N GLY A 14 -1.51 -11.97 6.26
CA GLY A 14 -2.19 -13.18 5.82
C GLY A 14 -1.77 -13.59 4.41
N ALA A 15 -2.03 -14.84 4.05
CA ALA A 15 -1.77 -15.32 2.72
C ALA A 15 -2.52 -14.49 1.68
N THR A 16 -1.84 -14.13 0.59
CA THR A 16 -2.49 -13.50 -0.56
C THR A 16 -3.41 -14.53 -1.22
N GLY A 17 -4.58 -14.07 -1.65
CA GLY A 17 -5.49 -14.92 -2.38
C GLY A 17 -4.90 -15.40 -3.70
N THR A 18 -5.52 -16.39 -4.29
CA THR A 18 -5.13 -16.89 -5.61
C THR A 18 -5.41 -15.82 -6.68
N GLY A 19 -4.42 -15.46 -7.45
CA GLY A 19 -4.61 -14.59 -8.61
C GLY A 19 -3.63 -13.42 -8.67
N THR A 20 -3.68 -12.50 -7.77
CA THR A 20 -2.77 -11.35 -7.73
C THR A 20 -2.35 -11.06 -6.30
N ALA A 21 -1.08 -10.74 -6.11
CA ALA A 21 -0.62 -10.22 -4.83
C ALA A 21 -1.31 -8.87 -4.60
N ASP A 22 -2.29 -8.85 -3.72
CA ASP A 22 -3.14 -7.70 -3.45
C ASP A 22 -3.47 -7.66 -1.97
N LYS A 23 -3.23 -6.52 -1.36
CA LYS A 23 -3.52 -6.24 0.05
C LYS A 23 -4.19 -4.90 0.17
N SER A 24 -5.13 -4.79 1.10
CA SER A 24 -5.83 -3.53 1.31
C SER A 24 -6.04 -3.22 2.78
N ILE A 25 -6.12 -1.92 3.07
CA ILE A 25 -6.49 -1.39 4.38
C ILE A 25 -7.68 -0.47 4.14
N THR A 26 -8.79 -0.73 4.84
CA THR A 26 -9.99 0.11 4.77
C THR A 26 -10.04 1.00 6.01
N VAL A 27 -10.26 2.29 5.82
CA VAL A 27 -10.45 3.24 6.92
C VAL A 27 -11.81 2.95 7.57
N PRO A 28 -11.86 2.65 8.87
CA PRO A 28 -13.12 2.40 9.56
C PRO A 28 -14.09 3.57 9.47
N GLU A 29 -15.39 3.29 9.54
CA GLU A 29 -16.44 4.29 9.34
C GLU A 29 -16.42 5.44 10.36
N ASP A 30 -15.85 5.22 11.52
CA ASP A 30 -15.78 6.22 12.58
C ASP A 30 -14.39 6.85 12.73
N ARG A 31 -13.53 6.69 11.74
CA ARG A 31 -12.13 7.14 11.81
C ARG A 31 -11.69 7.89 10.56
N GLU A 32 -10.62 8.65 10.73
CA GLU A 32 -9.83 9.22 9.64
C GLU A 32 -8.38 8.77 9.82
N TYR A 33 -7.69 8.48 8.71
CA TYR A 33 -6.30 8.03 8.71
C TYR A 33 -5.41 9.00 7.94
N ARG A 34 -4.16 9.12 8.41
CA ARG A 34 -3.03 9.64 7.62
C ARG A 34 -1.93 8.61 7.65
N ILE A 35 -1.40 8.23 6.52
CA ILE A 35 -0.30 7.27 6.46
C ILE A 35 0.99 8.00 6.86
N GLN A 36 1.67 7.51 7.89
CA GLN A 36 3.02 7.94 8.23
C GLN A 36 4.05 7.12 7.45
N SER A 37 3.89 5.82 7.43
CA SER A 37 4.77 4.89 6.72
C SER A 37 4.01 3.59 6.46
N LEU A 38 4.14 3.06 5.26
CA LEU A 38 3.60 1.76 4.91
C LEU A 38 4.71 0.93 4.30
N ILE A 39 4.99 -0.22 4.89
CA ILE A 39 6.01 -1.15 4.40
C ILE A 39 5.32 -2.33 3.74
N ALA A 40 5.67 -2.58 2.48
CA ALA A 40 5.24 -3.74 1.75
C ALA A 40 6.44 -4.67 1.53
N GLN A 41 6.33 -5.91 1.98
CA GLN A 41 7.29 -6.96 1.68
C GLN A 41 6.71 -7.79 0.56
N PHE A 42 7.36 -7.78 -0.59
CA PHE A 42 6.88 -8.46 -1.78
C PHE A 42 7.89 -9.52 -2.23
N THR A 43 7.43 -10.76 -2.28
CA THR A 43 8.22 -11.91 -2.71
C THR A 43 7.64 -12.47 -3.99
N THR A 44 8.44 -12.49 -5.05
CA THR A 44 8.06 -13.03 -6.35
C THR A 44 8.52 -14.49 -6.47
N THR A 45 7.76 -15.26 -7.24
CA THR A 45 8.07 -16.68 -7.47
C THR A 45 9.06 -16.88 -8.60
N ALA A 46 9.36 -18.15 -8.90
CA ALA A 46 10.25 -18.53 -10.01
C ALA A 46 9.61 -18.34 -11.39
N SER A 47 8.35 -17.96 -11.48
CA SER A 47 7.70 -17.69 -12.77
C SER A 47 8.35 -16.49 -13.46
N ALA A 48 8.69 -16.63 -14.73
CA ALA A 48 9.33 -15.58 -15.49
C ALA A 48 8.41 -14.38 -15.68
N GLY A 49 8.95 -13.19 -15.55
CA GLY A 49 8.22 -11.93 -15.74
C GLY A 49 8.79 -10.83 -14.87
N THR A 50 8.37 -9.62 -15.14
CA THR A 50 8.69 -8.46 -14.32
C THR A 50 7.46 -7.98 -13.60
N HIS A 51 7.64 -7.62 -12.34
CA HIS A 51 6.59 -7.16 -11.45
C HIS A 51 6.82 -5.69 -11.11
N GLN A 52 5.75 -4.96 -10.87
CA GLN A 52 5.84 -3.57 -10.40
C GLN A 52 4.75 -3.33 -9.37
N LEU A 53 5.16 -2.91 -8.19
CA LEU A 53 4.24 -2.67 -7.10
C LEU A 53 3.63 -1.27 -7.19
N TYR A 54 2.32 -1.19 -6.98
CA TYR A 54 1.53 0.03 -7.01
C TYR A 54 0.81 0.19 -5.67
N LEU A 55 0.64 1.43 -5.26
CA LEU A 55 -0.25 1.79 -4.15
C LEU A 55 -1.31 2.75 -4.68
N THR A 56 -2.57 2.46 -4.40
CA THR A 56 -3.67 3.35 -4.75
C THR A 56 -4.51 3.68 -3.53
N MET A 57 -5.16 4.82 -3.57
CA MET A 57 -6.14 5.24 -2.56
C MET A 57 -7.42 5.63 -3.28
N ASP A 58 -8.53 5.01 -2.90
CA ASP A 58 -9.83 5.26 -3.51
C ASP A 58 -10.93 5.28 -2.44
N ARG A 59 -12.12 5.70 -2.83
CA ARG A 59 -13.27 5.79 -1.92
C ARG A 59 -13.89 4.45 -1.56
N GLY A 60 -13.42 3.36 -2.14
CA GLY A 60 -13.98 2.04 -1.90
C GLY A 60 -15.37 1.82 -2.46
N GLN A 61 -15.86 2.71 -3.32
CA GLN A 61 -17.21 2.63 -3.87
C GLN A 61 -17.22 1.86 -5.19
N THR A 62 -18.25 1.05 -5.37
CA THR A 62 -18.49 0.37 -6.64
C THR A 62 -18.78 1.41 -7.72
N GLY A 63 -18.08 1.31 -8.85
CA GLY A 63 -18.28 2.22 -9.98
C GLY A 63 -17.39 3.45 -9.98
N ASP A 64 -16.50 3.59 -9.01
CA ASP A 64 -15.45 4.61 -9.08
C ASP A 64 -14.56 4.37 -10.30
N THR A 65 -14.27 5.45 -11.02
CA THR A 65 -13.55 5.38 -12.29
C THR A 65 -12.05 5.57 -12.13
N GLY A 66 -11.50 5.19 -11.03
CA GLY A 66 -10.06 5.22 -10.78
C GLY A 66 -9.69 5.74 -9.40
N PRO A 67 -8.43 5.60 -9.03
CA PRO A 67 -7.94 6.04 -7.74
C PRO A 67 -7.76 7.56 -7.69
N TYR A 68 -7.88 8.14 -6.52
CA TYR A 68 -7.49 9.53 -6.27
C TYR A 68 -5.99 9.68 -6.10
N VAL A 69 -5.33 8.63 -5.64
CA VAL A 69 -3.88 8.56 -5.51
C VAL A 69 -3.41 7.29 -6.19
N ASP A 70 -2.39 7.42 -7.02
CA ASP A 70 -1.73 6.33 -7.72
C ASP A 70 -0.22 6.54 -7.56
N ALA A 71 0.41 5.72 -6.74
CA ALA A 71 1.85 5.76 -6.51
C ALA A 71 2.46 4.45 -7.00
N ARG A 72 3.50 4.57 -7.81
CA ARG A 72 4.13 3.43 -8.45
C ARG A 72 5.57 3.32 -8.00
N ALA A 73 6.02 2.08 -7.73
CA ALA A 73 7.43 1.83 -7.52
C ALA A 73 8.23 2.30 -8.74
N GLY A 74 9.37 2.94 -8.51
CA GLY A 74 10.23 3.45 -9.58
C GLY A 74 11.10 2.40 -10.24
N ALA A 75 10.99 1.14 -9.81
CA ALA A 75 11.76 0.01 -10.35
C ALA A 75 10.87 -1.22 -10.44
N THR A 76 11.19 -2.10 -11.36
CA THR A 76 10.55 -3.40 -11.47
C THR A 76 11.26 -4.43 -10.60
N GLN A 77 10.56 -5.49 -10.25
CA GLN A 77 11.09 -6.62 -9.50
C GLN A 77 11.05 -7.88 -10.38
N ALA A 78 12.20 -8.52 -10.51
CA ALA A 78 12.29 -9.75 -11.27
C ALA A 78 11.78 -10.95 -10.46
N GLN A 79 11.76 -12.12 -11.08
CA GLN A 79 11.38 -13.38 -10.43
C GLN A 79 12.32 -13.76 -9.29
N SER A 80 11.81 -14.53 -8.35
CA SER A 80 12.58 -15.14 -7.25
C SER A 80 13.31 -14.13 -6.36
N LEU A 81 12.71 -12.97 -6.13
CA LEU A 81 13.27 -11.91 -5.30
C LEU A 81 12.31 -11.53 -4.18
N THR A 82 12.86 -11.02 -3.10
CA THR A 82 12.10 -10.37 -2.03
C THR A 82 12.58 -8.94 -1.89
N TYR A 83 11.68 -7.98 -2.09
CA TYR A 83 11.96 -6.56 -1.94
C TYR A 83 11.07 -5.96 -0.87
N PHE A 84 11.58 -4.92 -0.22
CA PHE A 84 10.85 -4.12 0.75
C PHE A 84 10.58 -2.75 0.14
N TYR A 85 9.33 -2.31 0.19
CA TYR A 85 8.89 -1.02 -0.33
C TYR A 85 8.36 -0.19 0.83
N GLU A 86 8.90 1.02 1.00
CA GLU A 86 8.36 1.97 1.95
C GLU A 86 7.61 3.07 1.20
N PHE A 87 6.31 3.17 1.46
CA PHE A 87 5.46 4.25 0.95
C PHE A 87 5.27 5.26 2.07
N GLY A 88 5.55 6.52 1.81
CA GLY A 88 5.39 7.55 2.83
C GLY A 88 5.49 8.95 2.26
N PRO A 89 4.97 9.96 3.01
CA PRO A 89 5.16 11.35 2.64
C PRO A 89 6.64 11.74 2.69
N ASP A 90 7.03 12.63 1.80
CA ASP A 90 8.38 13.22 1.74
C ASP A 90 9.51 12.21 1.48
N LEU A 91 9.20 10.99 1.09
CA LEU A 91 10.22 10.03 0.69
C LEU A 91 10.68 10.29 -0.74
N PRO A 92 11.96 10.04 -1.05
CA PRO A 92 12.41 10.07 -2.42
C PRO A 92 11.88 8.86 -3.19
N LEU A 93 11.78 8.98 -4.52
CA LEU A 93 11.46 7.84 -5.38
C LEU A 93 12.76 7.08 -5.68
N SER A 94 12.84 5.83 -5.22
CA SER A 94 13.93 4.93 -5.59
C SER A 94 13.72 4.41 -7.01
N THR A 95 14.76 4.51 -7.86
CA THR A 95 14.72 4.02 -9.24
C THR A 95 15.44 2.67 -9.41
N ALA A 96 16.06 2.18 -8.34
CA ALA A 96 16.70 0.86 -8.30
C ALA A 96 16.77 0.40 -6.85
N ALA A 97 16.65 -0.91 -6.64
CA ALA A 97 16.73 -1.48 -5.30
C ALA A 97 18.18 -1.48 -4.74
N GLY A 98 19.17 -1.49 -5.60
CA GLY A 98 20.56 -1.56 -5.19
C GLY A 98 20.87 -2.86 -4.44
N ASP A 99 21.85 -2.81 -3.55
CA ASP A 99 22.29 -3.97 -2.77
C ASP A 99 21.42 -4.22 -1.53
N THR A 100 20.45 -3.34 -1.25
CA THR A 100 19.66 -3.41 -0.01
C THR A 100 18.30 -4.08 -0.20
N ASP A 101 17.88 -4.31 -1.44
CA ASP A 101 16.53 -4.80 -1.78
C ASP A 101 15.41 -3.94 -1.17
N TYR A 102 15.68 -2.64 -0.98
CA TYR A 102 14.81 -1.70 -0.32
C TYR A 102 14.55 -0.49 -1.22
N LEU A 103 13.28 -0.18 -1.43
CA LEU A 103 12.85 0.95 -2.26
C LEU A 103 11.93 1.87 -1.47
N THR A 104 12.05 3.16 -1.73
CA THR A 104 11.13 4.15 -1.19
C THR A 104 10.25 4.70 -2.31
N VAL A 105 8.99 4.98 -1.99
CA VAL A 105 7.99 5.51 -2.93
C VAL A 105 7.25 6.65 -2.23
N PRO A 106 7.29 7.87 -2.76
CA PRO A 106 6.56 8.98 -2.16
C PRO A 106 5.06 8.85 -2.38
N ILE A 107 4.30 9.21 -1.35
CA ILE A 107 2.84 9.37 -1.43
C ILE A 107 2.47 10.73 -0.87
N PRO A 108 1.34 11.32 -1.29
CA PRO A 108 0.92 12.59 -0.71
C PRO A 108 0.50 12.43 0.75
N ASP A 109 0.75 13.47 1.55
CA ASP A 109 0.28 13.55 2.93
C ASP A 109 -1.16 14.04 2.92
N VAL A 110 -2.10 13.11 2.97
CA VAL A 110 -3.53 13.40 2.90
C VAL A 110 -4.27 12.74 4.05
N VAL A 111 -5.37 13.35 4.43
CA VAL A 111 -6.31 12.75 5.38
C VAL A 111 -7.29 11.89 4.59
N LEU A 112 -7.35 10.61 4.93
CA LEU A 112 -8.25 9.66 4.31
C LEU A 112 -9.52 9.56 5.13
N PRO A 113 -10.67 9.92 4.54
CA PRO A 113 -11.95 9.80 5.23
C PRO A 113 -12.37 8.34 5.48
N ALA A 114 -13.36 8.18 6.33
CA ALA A 114 -13.97 6.89 6.58
C ALA A 114 -14.43 6.22 5.27
N GLY A 115 -14.22 4.92 5.19
CA GLY A 115 -14.61 4.11 4.03
C GLY A 115 -13.59 4.07 2.90
N TRP A 116 -12.60 4.96 2.91
CA TRP A 116 -11.56 4.92 1.89
C TRP A 116 -10.69 3.69 2.02
N VAL A 117 -10.14 3.23 0.91
CA VAL A 117 -9.34 2.02 0.83
C VAL A 117 -7.95 2.34 0.29
N ILE A 118 -6.94 1.86 0.99
CA ILE A 118 -5.55 1.87 0.56
C ILE A 118 -5.28 0.48 0.01
N ARG A 119 -4.86 0.40 -1.25
CA ARG A 119 -4.55 -0.88 -1.91
C ARG A 119 -3.10 -0.90 -2.33
N VAL A 120 -2.44 -2.02 -2.09
CA VAL A 120 -1.10 -2.29 -2.62
C VAL A 120 -1.20 -3.57 -3.44
N PHE A 121 -0.76 -3.53 -4.69
CA PHE A 121 -0.91 -4.64 -5.60
C PHE A 121 0.21 -4.68 -6.63
N ASP A 122 0.38 -5.86 -7.23
CA ASP A 122 1.26 -6.06 -8.37
C ASP A 122 0.49 -5.75 -9.66
N GLN A 123 1.00 -4.81 -10.44
CA GLN A 123 0.42 -4.44 -11.73
C GLN A 123 0.51 -5.57 -12.75
N SER A 124 1.51 -6.43 -12.60
CA SER A 124 1.80 -7.50 -13.54
C SER A 124 1.17 -8.80 -13.06
N ALA A 125 0.22 -9.33 -13.80
CA ALA A 125 -0.48 -10.58 -13.44
C ALA A 125 0.32 -11.85 -13.81
N VAL A 126 1.63 -11.75 -13.97
CA VAL A 126 2.45 -12.88 -14.42
C VAL A 126 2.80 -13.79 -13.25
N GLY A 127 2.34 -15.03 -13.30
CA GLY A 127 2.68 -16.05 -12.31
C GLY A 127 2.30 -15.71 -10.88
N SER A 128 1.26 -14.93 -10.72
CA SER A 128 0.91 -14.27 -9.47
C SER A 128 0.32 -15.17 -8.39
N SER A 129 -0.04 -16.41 -8.73
CA SER A 129 -0.72 -17.30 -7.78
C SER A 129 0.12 -17.67 -6.57
N ASP A 130 1.43 -17.58 -6.68
CA ASP A 130 2.36 -17.95 -5.62
C ASP A 130 3.16 -16.77 -5.06
N ASP A 131 2.96 -15.57 -5.61
CA ASP A 131 3.61 -14.37 -5.09
C ASP A 131 3.04 -14.03 -3.70
N ALA A 132 3.88 -13.51 -2.82
CA ALA A 132 3.49 -13.17 -1.47
C ALA A 132 3.67 -11.68 -1.20
N LEU A 133 2.65 -11.06 -0.62
CA LEU A 133 2.66 -9.66 -0.23
C LEU A 133 2.24 -9.55 1.23
N GLU A 134 3.05 -8.85 2.01
CA GLU A 134 2.73 -8.51 3.40
C GLU A 134 2.74 -7.00 3.58
N LEU A 135 1.77 -6.47 4.29
CA LEU A 135 1.70 -5.05 4.61
C LEU A 135 1.86 -4.80 6.10
N ARG A 136 2.61 -3.76 6.43
CA ARG A 136 2.69 -3.17 7.76
C ARG A 136 2.59 -1.66 7.60
N ALA A 137 1.71 -1.04 8.37
CA ALA A 137 1.49 0.39 8.26
C ALA A 137 1.51 1.05 9.63
N LEU A 138 2.16 2.19 9.69
CA LEU A 138 2.05 3.13 10.80
C LEU A 138 1.19 4.29 10.29
N VAL A 139 0.02 4.46 10.90
CA VAL A 139 -0.91 5.51 10.52
C VAL A 139 -1.18 6.43 11.71
N SER A 140 -1.45 7.70 11.42
CA SER A 140 -2.10 8.58 12.39
C SER A 140 -3.60 8.39 12.25
N MET A 141 -4.28 8.26 13.36
CA MET A 141 -5.72 8.02 13.42
C MET A 141 -6.38 9.03 14.34
N ARG A 142 -7.54 9.50 13.96
CA ARG A 142 -8.44 10.28 14.82
C ARG A 142 -9.89 9.88 14.54
N GLY A 143 -10.80 10.29 15.43
CA GLY A 143 -12.23 10.11 15.19
C GLY A 143 -12.69 10.89 13.98
N ALA A 144 -13.58 10.32 13.18
CA ALA A 144 -14.16 11.02 12.05
C ALA A 144 -14.99 12.21 12.56
N LYS A 145 -14.97 13.31 11.79
CA LYS A 145 -15.79 14.47 12.13
C LYS A 145 -17.26 14.11 11.93
N SER A 146 -18.09 14.54 12.87
CA SER A 146 -19.52 14.45 12.71
C SER A 146 -19.96 15.30 11.51
N SER A 147 -20.84 14.75 10.68
CA SER A 147 -21.39 15.44 9.51
C SER A 147 -22.60 16.29 9.79
N THR A 148 -22.91 16.53 11.05
CA THR A 148 -24.04 17.40 11.42
C THR A 148 -23.73 18.87 11.28
#